data_bf293a97f3ea1d8fe25170a9ab5a2eb4
#
_entry.id   bf293a97f3ea1d8fe25170a9ab5a2eb4
#
_cell.length_a   1.000
_cell.length_b   1.000
_cell.length_c   1.000
_cell.angle_alpha   90.00
_cell.angle_beta   90.00
_cell.angle_gamma   90.00
#
_symmetry.space_group_name_H-M   'P 1'
#
loop_
_entity.id
_entity.type
_entity.pdbx_description
1 polymer ?
#
loop_
_entity_poly.entity_id
_entity_poly.type
_entity_poly.pdbx_seq_one_letter_code
_entity_poly.pdbx_strand_id
1 'polypeptide(L)' 'RKFEICMLLKKWGHEFYTEAIFEPSGLRADVIDADTGIVYEVYQTESMDSLKKKAMFYPLEVRFVDANATPFVEEMLL' A
#
# COMPACT_ATOMS: atom_id res chain seq x y z
N ARG A 1 10.85 -0.57 -2.40
CA ARG A 1 9.80 0.41 -2.06
C ARG A 1 8.94 -0.06 -0.90
N LYS A 2 8.58 -1.33 -0.91
CA LYS A 2 7.81 -1.92 0.18
C LYS A 2 8.55 -1.79 1.52
N PHE A 3 9.85 -2.04 1.51
CA PHE A 3 10.68 -1.91 2.70
C PHE A 3 10.65 -0.48 3.25
N GLU A 4 10.75 0.49 2.36
CA GLU A 4 10.74 1.91 2.75
C GLU A 4 9.42 2.31 3.39
N ILE A 5 8.30 1.80 2.87
CA ILE A 5 6.99 2.02 3.46
C ILE A 5 6.94 1.45 4.89
N CYS A 6 7.43 0.23 5.06
CA CYS A 6 7.44 -0.43 6.37
C CYS A 6 8.30 0.34 7.37
N MET A 7 9.46 0.83 6.93
CA MET A 7 10.34 1.61 7.81
C MET A 7 9.67 2.90 8.26
N LEU A 8 8.92 3.55 7.36
CA LEU A 8 8.23 4.78 7.68
C LEU A 8 7.09 4.54 8.66
N LEU A 9 6.31 3.50 8.46
CA LEU A 9 5.24 3.14 9.38
C LEU A 9 5.79 2.81 10.77
N LYS A 10 6.92 2.13 10.81
CA LYS A 10 7.59 1.83 12.07
C LYS A 10 8.05 3.11 12.77
N LYS A 11 8.59 4.06 12.01
CA LYS A 11 9.00 5.37 12.53
C LYS A 11 7.83 6.11 13.16
N TRP A 12 6.65 6.00 12.56
CA TRP A 12 5.44 6.64 13.08
C TRP A 12 4.84 5.89 14.28
N GLY A 13 5.38 4.71 14.62
CA GLY A 13 4.86 3.90 15.71
C GLY A 13 3.59 3.15 15.34
N HIS A 14 3.35 2.94 14.05
CA HIS A 14 2.18 2.21 13.59
C HIS A 14 2.45 0.71 13.50
N GLU A 15 1.45 -0.08 13.85
CA GLU A 15 1.49 -1.51 13.62
C GLU A 15 1.12 -1.75 12.15
N PHE A 16 1.81 -2.69 11.50
CA PHE A 16 1.56 -2.97 10.09
C PHE A 16 1.81 -4.45 9.79
N TYR A 17 1.23 -4.91 8.67
CA TYR A 17 1.43 -6.26 8.18
C TYR A 17 1.78 -6.22 6.70
N THR A 18 2.57 -7.19 6.25
CA THR A 18 2.95 -7.32 4.85
C THR A 18 2.31 -8.57 4.27
N GLU A 19 2.01 -8.54 2.98
CA GLU A 19 1.45 -9.67 2.25
C GLU A 19 0.16 -10.19 2.89
N ALA A 20 -0.65 -9.28 3.43
CA ALA A 20 -1.93 -9.64 4.05
C ALA A 20 -2.94 -10.07 2.99
N ILE A 21 -3.67 -11.14 3.27
CA ILE A 21 -4.65 -11.67 2.34
C ILE A 21 -6.05 -11.34 2.85
N PHE A 22 -6.87 -10.77 1.97
CA PHE A 22 -8.27 -10.43 2.28
C PHE A 22 -9.19 -11.56 1.84
N GLU A 23 -10.03 -12.03 2.74
CA GLU A 23 -11.04 -13.04 2.44
C GLU A 23 -12.38 -12.34 2.17
N PRO A 24 -13.22 -12.89 1.30
CA PRO A 24 -13.03 -14.11 0.50
C PRO A 24 -12.35 -13.87 -0.85
N SER A 25 -12.01 -12.61 -1.19
CA SER A 25 -11.49 -12.27 -2.51
C SER A 25 -10.12 -12.88 -2.80
N GLY A 26 -9.33 -13.15 -1.76
CA GLY A 26 -7.98 -13.64 -1.92
C GLY A 26 -6.97 -12.58 -2.34
N LEU A 27 -7.38 -11.31 -2.35
CA LEU A 27 -6.47 -10.22 -2.70
C LEU A 27 -5.36 -10.08 -1.66
N ARG A 28 -4.13 -9.91 -2.16
CA ARG A 28 -2.97 -9.73 -1.29
C ARG A 28 -2.55 -8.26 -1.28
N ALA A 29 -2.45 -7.68 -0.08
CA ALA A 29 -1.97 -6.32 0.09
C ALA A 29 -0.46 -6.34 0.30
N ASP A 30 0.27 -5.44 -0.35
CA ASP A 30 1.71 -5.33 -0.14
C ASP A 30 2.01 -4.93 1.31
N VAL A 31 1.37 -3.87 1.79
CA VAL A 31 1.50 -3.41 3.17
C VAL A 31 0.15 -2.89 3.62
N ILE A 32 -0.26 -3.25 4.83
CA ILE A 32 -1.45 -2.67 5.46
C ILE A 32 -1.04 -2.03 6.79
N ASP A 33 -1.43 -0.76 6.95
CA ASP A 33 -1.24 -0.05 8.21
C ASP A 33 -2.41 -0.40 9.12
N ALA A 34 -2.15 -1.16 10.17
CA ALA A 34 -3.20 -1.63 11.06
C ALA A 34 -3.79 -0.52 11.93
N ASP A 35 -3.04 0.56 12.16
CA ASP A 35 -3.53 1.67 12.98
C ASP A 35 -4.52 2.55 12.23
N THR A 36 -4.31 2.72 10.92
CA THR A 36 -5.17 3.59 10.10
C THR A 36 -6.14 2.82 9.23
N GLY A 37 -5.86 1.54 8.96
CA GLY A 37 -6.64 0.74 8.03
C GLY A 37 -6.34 1.03 6.56
N ILE A 38 -5.23 1.69 6.27
CA ILE A 38 -4.85 2.05 4.90
C ILE A 38 -3.98 0.95 4.31
N VAL A 39 -4.33 0.54 3.07
CA VAL A 39 -3.55 -0.41 2.29
C VAL A 39 -2.62 0.37 1.38
N TYR A 40 -1.34 0.03 1.40
CA TYR A 40 -0.34 0.60 0.49
C TYR A 40 0.05 -0.46 -0.53
N GLU A 41 -0.18 -0.16 -1.81
CA GLU A 41 0.17 -1.04 -2.93
C GLU A 41 1.25 -0.39 -3.75
N VAL A 42 2.34 -1.11 -4.00
CA VAL A 42 3.44 -0.64 -4.83
C VAL A 42 3.15 -1.00 -6.28
N TYR A 43 3.22 -0.02 -7.17
CA TYR A 43 2.99 -0.24 -8.60
C TYR A 43 4.19 0.20 -9.42
N GLN A 44 4.34 -0.34 -10.61
CA GLN A 44 5.44 0.01 -11.51
C GLN A 44 4.94 0.58 -12.83
N THR A 45 4.20 -0.22 -13.58
CA THR A 45 3.81 0.15 -14.95
C THR A 45 2.30 0.15 -15.19
N GLU A 46 1.51 -0.18 -14.18
CA GLU A 46 0.07 -0.23 -14.33
C GLU A 46 -0.52 1.15 -14.62
N SER A 47 -1.55 1.19 -15.47
CA SER A 47 -2.26 2.43 -15.75
C SER A 47 -3.13 2.83 -14.56
N MET A 48 -3.50 4.10 -14.48
CA MET A 48 -4.40 4.58 -13.41
C MET A 48 -5.75 3.88 -13.46
N ASP A 49 -6.25 3.57 -14.64
CA ASP A 49 -7.53 2.87 -14.77
C ASP A 49 -7.44 1.47 -14.17
N SER A 50 -6.34 0.77 -14.43
CA SER A 50 -6.09 -0.55 -13.88
C SER A 50 -5.99 -0.50 -12.35
N LEU A 51 -5.30 0.50 -11.81
CA LEU A 51 -5.15 0.68 -10.38
C LEU A 51 -6.49 0.98 -9.70
N LYS A 52 -7.31 1.83 -10.33
CA LYS A 52 -8.64 2.16 -9.81
C LYS A 52 -9.53 0.93 -9.73
N LYS A 53 -9.49 0.08 -10.77
CA LYS A 53 -10.25 -1.17 -10.77
C LYS A 53 -9.80 -2.09 -9.64
N LYS A 54 -8.49 -2.20 -9.45
CA LYS A 54 -7.91 -3.02 -8.39
C LYS A 54 -8.36 -2.54 -7.02
N ALA A 55 -8.35 -1.22 -6.81
CA ALA A 55 -8.72 -0.62 -5.53
C ALA A 55 -10.17 -0.95 -5.12
N MET A 56 -11.05 -1.13 -6.10
CA MET A 56 -12.46 -1.43 -5.83
C MET A 56 -12.68 -2.77 -5.14
N PHE A 57 -11.71 -3.68 -5.22
CA PHE A 57 -11.84 -5.01 -4.62
C PHE A 57 -11.34 -5.06 -3.17
N TYR A 58 -10.71 -3.99 -2.69
CA TYR A 58 -10.28 -3.92 -1.30
C TYR A 58 -11.37 -3.32 -0.43
N PRO A 59 -11.60 -3.87 0.76
CA PRO A 59 -12.61 -3.32 1.67
C PRO A 59 -12.14 -2.08 2.44
N LEU A 60 -10.92 -1.62 2.18
CA LEU A 60 -10.27 -0.52 2.89
C LEU A 60 -9.77 0.51 1.90
N GLU A 61 -9.39 1.70 2.41
CA GLU A 61 -8.75 2.71 1.59
C GLU A 61 -7.43 2.17 1.05
N VAL A 62 -7.17 2.40 -0.24
CA VAL A 62 -5.94 1.96 -0.89
C VAL A 62 -5.20 3.18 -1.40
N ARG A 63 -3.90 3.23 -1.13
CA ARG A 63 -3.00 4.24 -1.68
C ARG A 63 -1.93 3.54 -2.49
N PHE A 64 -1.70 4.04 -3.69
CA PHE A 64 -0.72 3.46 -4.60
C PHE A 64 0.58 4.23 -4.53
N VAL A 65 1.69 3.51 -4.40
CA VAL A 65 3.02 4.10 -4.27
C VAL A 65 3.85 3.70 -5.47
N ASP A 66 4.40 4.69 -6.18
CA ASP A 66 5.20 4.46 -7.38
C ASP A 66 6.53 3.82 -7.01
N ALA A 67 6.80 2.63 -7.55
CA ALA A 67 8.05 1.92 -7.30
C ALA A 67 9.24 2.62 -7.93
N ASN A 68 9.01 3.44 -8.96
CA ASN A 68 10.08 4.08 -9.73
C ASN A 68 10.36 5.52 -9.32
N ALA A 69 9.53 6.10 -8.45
CA ALA A 69 9.75 7.46 -7.99
C ALA A 69 11.00 7.52 -7.12
N THR A 70 11.89 8.44 -7.40
CA THR A 70 13.16 8.58 -6.68
C THR A 70 13.46 10.06 -6.43
N PRO A 71 13.87 10.43 -5.20
CA PRO A 71 13.95 9.56 -4.02
C PRO A 71 12.58 9.28 -3.43
N PHE A 72 12.49 8.24 -2.62
CA PHE A 72 11.28 7.97 -1.85
C PHE A 72 11.14 9.03 -0.77
N VAL A 73 9.98 9.65 -0.68
CA VAL A 73 9.71 10.67 0.33
C VAL A 73 8.41 10.36 1.06
N GLU A 74 8.33 10.86 2.29
CA GLU A 74 7.19 10.58 3.19
C GLU A 74 5.86 11.01 2.58
N GLU A 75 5.85 12.11 1.84
CA GLU A 75 4.63 12.63 1.21
C GLU A 75 3.97 11.64 0.26
N MET A 76 4.71 10.67 -0.22
CA MET A 76 4.14 9.63 -1.11
C MET A 76 3.11 8.76 -0.40
N LEU A 77 3.12 8.73 0.92
CA LEU A 77 2.16 7.95 1.70
C LEU A 77 0.97 8.77 2.20
N LEU A 78 0.96 10.07 1.94
CA LEU A 78 -0.09 10.96 2.46
C LEU A 78 -1.28 11.15 1.50
#